data_ccb668ca2e2d0c59354b2a7b1e72df32
#
_entry.id   ccb668ca2e2d0c59354b2a7b1e72df32
#
_cell.length_a   1.000
_cell.length_b   1.000
_cell.length_c   1.000
_cell.angle_alpha   90.00
_cell.angle_beta   90.00
_cell.angle_gamma   90.00
#
_symmetry.space_group_name_H-M   'P 1'
#
loop_
_entity.id
_entity.type
_entity.pdbx_description
1 polymer ?
#
loop_
_entity_poly.entity_id
_entity_poly.type
_entity_poly.pdbx_seq_one_letter_code
_entity_poly.pdbx_strand_id
1 'polypeptide(L)'
;MNTKKTLFVFIFFVLGVMYAKDERKMEYDAYLKTEILVERANGFVATKEMAIKLAEIYLIDIYGERVKTKFPLKAILKDEIWYVIGSLPTGYDGGVPVIKISKLSGAVLGYI
;
A
#
# COMPACT_ATOMS: atom_id res chain seq x y z
N MET A 1 40.53 -22.69 12.40
CA MET A 1 39.76 -22.10 11.31
C MET A 1 38.30 -22.47 11.36
N ASN A 2 38.04 -23.74 11.42
CA ASN A 2 36.66 -24.19 11.44
C ASN A 2 35.92 -23.77 12.71
N THR A 3 36.66 -23.66 13.80
CA THR A 3 36.06 -23.25 15.06
C THR A 3 35.44 -21.84 14.96
N LYS A 4 36.18 -20.94 14.34
CA LYS A 4 35.66 -19.57 14.16
C LYS A 4 34.45 -19.55 13.27
N LYS A 5 34.49 -20.26 12.19
CA LYS A 5 33.37 -20.35 11.27
C LYS A 5 32.16 -20.95 11.95
N THR A 6 32.41 -22.00 12.71
CA THR A 6 31.33 -22.67 13.40
C THR A 6 30.66 -21.76 14.41
N LEU A 7 31.47 -21.00 15.14
CA LEU A 7 30.95 -20.07 16.11
C LEU A 7 30.13 -18.99 15.46
N PHE A 8 30.61 -18.45 14.34
CA PHE A 8 29.90 -17.43 13.60
C PHE A 8 28.56 -17.95 13.11
N VAL A 9 28.57 -19.15 12.55
CA VAL A 9 27.33 -19.75 12.06
C VAL A 9 26.35 -19.97 13.19
N PHE A 10 26.87 -20.37 14.36
CA PHE A 10 26.03 -20.58 15.52
C PHE A 10 25.31 -19.30 15.94
N ILE A 11 26.04 -18.20 16.00
CA ILE A 11 25.44 -16.92 16.38
C ILE A 11 24.39 -16.52 15.39
N PHE A 12 24.68 -16.69 14.12
CA PHE A 12 23.75 -16.36 13.05
C PHE A 12 22.51 -17.24 13.15
N PHE A 13 22.70 -18.49 13.51
CA PHE A 13 21.59 -19.40 13.66
C PHE A 13 20.64 -18.95 14.79
N VAL A 14 21.21 -18.49 15.89
CA VAL A 14 20.38 -18.00 17.00
C VAL A 14 19.52 -16.84 16.56
N LEU A 15 20.09 -15.90 15.82
CA LEU A 15 19.32 -14.80 15.27
C LEU A 15 18.30 -15.28 14.26
N GLY A 16 18.69 -16.23 13.44
CA GLY A 16 17.80 -16.79 12.44
C GLY A 16 16.59 -17.47 13.04
N VAL A 17 16.74 -18.09 14.20
CA VAL A 17 15.60 -18.73 14.84
C VAL A 17 14.54 -17.72 15.22
N MET A 18 14.94 -16.54 15.63
CA MET A 18 13.98 -15.49 15.98
C MET A 18 13.21 -15.02 14.77
N TYR A 19 13.87 -14.90 13.63
CA TYR A 19 13.20 -14.52 12.41
C TYR A 19 12.39 -15.64 11.80
N ALA A 20 12.83 -16.88 11.99
CA ALA A 20 12.13 -18.02 11.45
C ALA A 20 10.70 -18.13 11.98
N LYS A 21 10.45 -17.62 13.18
CA LYS A 21 9.09 -17.62 13.72
C LYS A 21 8.16 -16.77 12.89
N ASP A 22 8.64 -15.64 12.39
CA ASP A 22 7.85 -14.77 11.55
C ASP A 22 7.62 -15.39 10.18
N GLU A 23 8.59 -16.14 9.69
CA GLU A 23 8.50 -16.75 8.39
C GLU A 23 7.64 -17.99 8.36
N ARG A 24 7.36 -18.60 9.49
CA ARG A 24 6.54 -19.81 9.51
C ARG A 24 5.13 -19.59 9.03
N LYS A 25 4.63 -18.38 9.17
CA LYS A 25 3.31 -18.06 8.64
C LYS A 25 3.31 -18.07 7.12
N MET A 26 4.49 -18.12 6.53
CA MET A 26 4.65 -18.14 5.08
C MET A 26 4.40 -19.52 4.49
N GLU A 27 3.85 -20.43 5.25
CA GLU A 27 3.48 -21.73 4.70
C GLU A 27 2.48 -21.61 3.56
N TYR A 28 1.77 -20.49 3.47
CA TYR A 28 0.84 -20.25 2.37
C TYR A 28 1.54 -19.88 1.07
N ASP A 29 2.83 -19.59 1.11
CA ASP A 29 3.54 -19.11 -0.07
C ASP A 29 3.43 -20.06 -1.26
N ALA A 30 3.35 -21.37 -0.98
CA ALA A 30 3.21 -22.34 -2.05
C ALA A 30 1.91 -22.21 -2.83
N TYR A 31 0.92 -21.56 -2.24
CA TYR A 31 -0.40 -21.42 -2.85
C TYR A 31 -0.66 -20.01 -3.39
N LEU A 32 0.19 -19.07 -3.06
CA LEU A 32 -0.01 -17.69 -3.47
C LEU A 32 0.42 -17.50 -4.92
N LYS A 33 -0.37 -16.74 -5.65
CA LYS A 33 -0.02 -16.36 -7.02
C LYS A 33 0.96 -15.19 -6.97
N THR A 34 2.08 -15.35 -7.65
CA THR A 34 3.12 -14.31 -7.68
C THR A 34 3.31 -13.71 -9.06
N GLU A 35 2.72 -14.32 -10.11
CA GLU A 35 2.80 -13.78 -11.46
C GLU A 35 1.67 -12.81 -11.72
N ILE A 36 1.52 -11.86 -10.81
CA ILE A 36 0.37 -10.97 -10.77
C ILE A 36 0.32 -10.00 -11.94
N LEU A 37 1.48 -9.63 -12.47
CA LEU A 37 1.51 -8.69 -13.60
C LEU A 37 0.93 -9.29 -14.86
N VAL A 38 1.03 -10.61 -15.00
CA VAL A 38 0.46 -11.29 -16.15
C VAL A 38 -1.05 -11.40 -16.02
N GLU A 39 -1.53 -11.78 -14.84
CA GLU A 39 -2.96 -12.00 -14.61
C GLU A 39 -3.73 -10.70 -14.41
N ARG A 40 -3.06 -9.66 -13.92
CA ARG A 40 -3.69 -8.38 -13.64
C ARG A 40 -3.09 -7.29 -14.52
N ALA A 41 -3.24 -7.47 -15.83
CA ALA A 41 -2.68 -6.51 -16.80
C ALA A 41 -3.23 -5.10 -16.61
N ASN A 42 -4.47 -4.99 -16.13
CA ASN A 42 -5.08 -3.68 -15.84
C ASN A 42 -4.76 -3.16 -14.44
N GLY A 43 -3.94 -3.90 -13.69
CA GLY A 43 -3.56 -3.53 -12.35
C GLY A 43 -4.57 -3.95 -11.30
N PHE A 44 -4.20 -3.78 -10.04
CA PHE A 44 -5.06 -4.12 -8.92
C PHE A 44 -6.11 -3.07 -8.66
N VAL A 45 -5.84 -1.81 -9.02
CA VAL A 45 -6.80 -0.72 -8.86
C VAL A 45 -7.33 -0.36 -10.23
N ALA A 46 -8.13 -1.27 -10.78
CA ALA A 46 -8.55 -1.16 -12.16
C ALA A 46 -9.66 -0.15 -12.39
N THR A 47 -10.42 0.20 -11.36
CA THR A 47 -11.58 1.07 -11.51
C THR A 47 -11.47 2.32 -10.65
N LYS A 48 -12.18 3.37 -11.08
CA LYS A 48 -12.29 4.63 -10.35
C LYS A 48 -12.87 4.40 -8.96
N GLU A 49 -13.88 3.58 -8.86
CA GLU A 49 -14.54 3.29 -7.59
C GLU A 49 -13.58 2.67 -6.59
N MET A 50 -12.75 1.79 -7.07
CA MET A 50 -11.73 1.14 -6.24
C MET A 50 -10.69 2.14 -5.77
N ALA A 51 -10.27 3.02 -6.68
CA ALA A 51 -9.31 4.08 -6.32
C ALA A 51 -9.87 4.97 -5.24
N ILE A 52 -11.14 5.35 -5.36
CA ILE A 52 -11.79 6.21 -4.38
C ILE A 52 -11.86 5.52 -3.02
N LYS A 53 -12.25 4.25 -2.99
CA LYS A 53 -12.33 3.52 -1.72
C LYS A 53 -10.99 3.40 -1.03
N LEU A 54 -9.95 3.09 -1.79
CA LEU A 54 -8.61 3.03 -1.24
C LEU A 54 -8.16 4.39 -0.71
N ALA A 55 -8.43 5.44 -1.48
CA ALA A 55 -8.09 6.79 -1.06
C ALA A 55 -8.79 7.18 0.23
N GLU A 56 -10.06 6.81 0.38
CA GLU A 56 -10.79 7.08 1.61
C GLU A 56 -10.11 6.43 2.81
N ILE A 57 -9.71 5.18 2.67
CA ILE A 57 -9.02 4.47 3.74
C ILE A 57 -7.70 5.14 4.09
N TYR A 58 -6.90 5.44 3.08
CA TYR A 58 -5.61 6.08 3.29
C TYR A 58 -5.73 7.46 3.92
N LEU A 59 -6.66 8.27 3.40
CA LEU A 59 -6.82 9.64 3.88
C LEU A 59 -7.34 9.69 5.30
N ILE A 60 -8.23 8.79 5.66
CA ILE A 60 -8.72 8.72 7.04
C ILE A 60 -7.58 8.32 7.98
N ASP A 61 -6.73 7.41 7.54
CA ASP A 61 -5.57 7.01 8.34
C ASP A 61 -4.58 8.16 8.53
N ILE A 62 -4.35 8.92 7.46
CA ILE A 62 -3.38 10.02 7.47
C ILE A 62 -3.90 11.23 8.24
N TYR A 63 -5.13 11.62 8.00
CA TYR A 63 -5.68 12.88 8.52
C TYR A 63 -6.74 12.72 9.60
N GLY A 64 -7.23 11.51 9.82
CA GLY A 64 -8.29 11.24 10.78
C GLY A 64 -9.67 11.42 10.17
N GLU A 65 -10.68 11.17 10.99
CA GLU A 65 -12.08 11.19 10.54
C GLU A 65 -12.53 12.54 9.97
N ARG A 66 -11.86 13.59 10.37
CA ARG A 66 -12.21 14.94 9.90
C ARG A 66 -12.08 15.08 8.39
N VAL A 67 -11.26 14.24 7.77
CA VAL A 67 -11.09 14.32 6.32
C VAL A 67 -12.39 14.01 5.57
N LYS A 68 -13.33 13.35 6.22
CA LYS A 68 -14.62 13.04 5.62
C LYS A 68 -15.40 14.30 5.22
N THR A 69 -15.08 15.44 5.83
CA THR A 69 -15.69 16.70 5.43
C THR A 69 -15.29 17.13 4.01
N LYS A 70 -14.25 16.50 3.48
CA LYS A 70 -13.79 16.77 2.12
C LYS A 70 -14.27 15.72 1.12
N PHE A 71 -15.14 14.82 1.57
CA PHE A 71 -15.77 13.86 0.66
C PHE A 71 -16.97 14.50 -0.02
N PRO A 72 -17.41 14.03 -1.16
CA PRO A 72 -16.90 12.86 -1.87
C PRO A 72 -15.59 13.15 -2.58
N LEU A 73 -14.84 12.06 -2.82
CA LEU A 73 -13.60 12.14 -3.56
C LEU A 73 -13.83 11.93 -5.05
N LYS A 74 -12.96 12.51 -5.85
CA LYS A 74 -12.99 12.35 -7.31
C LYS A 74 -11.67 11.73 -7.74
N ALA A 75 -11.72 10.78 -8.64
CA ALA A 75 -10.53 10.10 -9.13
C ALA A 75 -10.32 10.38 -10.60
N ILE A 76 -9.08 10.69 -10.97
CA ILE A 76 -8.68 10.95 -12.34
C ILE A 76 -7.48 10.04 -12.63
N LEU A 77 -7.55 9.31 -13.73
CA LEU A 77 -6.46 8.45 -14.16
C LEU A 77 -5.56 9.18 -15.14
N LYS A 78 -4.26 9.15 -14.87
CA LYS A 78 -3.27 9.72 -15.78
C LYS A 78 -1.97 8.93 -15.64
N ASP A 79 -1.48 8.41 -16.76
CA ASP A 79 -0.19 7.68 -16.80
C ASP A 79 -0.15 6.55 -15.77
N GLU A 80 -1.21 5.76 -15.72
CA GLU A 80 -1.31 4.61 -14.81
C GLU A 80 -1.30 5.01 -13.33
N ILE A 81 -1.64 6.25 -13.04
CA ILE A 81 -1.71 6.76 -11.66
C ILE A 81 -3.09 7.36 -11.44
N TRP A 82 -3.73 6.95 -10.37
CA TRP A 82 -4.97 7.55 -9.92
C TRP A 82 -4.66 8.77 -9.06
N TYR A 83 -5.15 9.92 -9.50
CA TYR A 83 -5.14 11.14 -8.71
C TYR A 83 -6.50 11.26 -8.06
N VAL A 84 -6.56 11.09 -6.75
CA VAL A 84 -7.82 11.16 -6.03
C VAL A 84 -7.83 12.43 -5.21
N ILE A 85 -8.86 13.26 -5.46
CA ILE A 85 -8.92 14.63 -4.99
C ILE A 85 -10.19 14.81 -4.17
N GLY A 86 -10.05 15.47 -3.02
CA GLY A 86 -11.19 15.79 -2.20
C GLY A 86 -12.03 16.92 -2.77
N SER A 87 -13.15 17.18 -2.12
CA SER A 87 -14.05 18.26 -2.49
C SER A 87 -14.01 19.34 -1.42
N LEU A 88 -14.22 20.59 -1.85
CA LEU A 88 -14.36 21.71 -0.93
C LEU A 88 -15.83 22.09 -0.90
N PRO A 89 -16.50 21.93 0.24
CA PRO A 89 -17.91 22.32 0.32
C PRO A 89 -18.10 23.80 0.05
N THR A 90 -19.27 24.15 -0.50
CA THR A 90 -19.59 25.54 -0.79
C THR A 90 -19.51 26.37 0.48
N GLY A 91 -18.82 27.51 0.38
CA GLY A 91 -18.69 28.44 1.51
C GLY A 91 -17.53 28.10 2.45
N TYR A 92 -16.75 27.07 2.16
CA TYR A 92 -15.58 26.73 2.95
C TYR A 92 -14.31 27.12 2.24
N ASP A 93 -13.34 27.57 3.02
CA ASP A 93 -12.01 27.86 2.53
C ASP A 93 -11.08 26.73 2.89
N GLY A 94 -9.90 26.74 2.27
CA GLY A 94 -8.84 25.79 2.58
C GLY A 94 -8.60 24.82 1.45
N GLY A 95 -7.59 24.01 1.65
CA GLY A 95 -7.20 23.04 0.66
C GLY A 95 -8.04 21.77 0.71
N VAL A 96 -7.89 20.99 -0.32
CA VAL A 96 -8.47 19.65 -0.36
C VAL A 96 -7.35 18.63 -0.40
N PRO A 97 -7.57 17.45 0.17
CA PRO A 97 -6.54 16.41 0.10
C PRO A 97 -6.41 15.89 -1.32
N VAL A 98 -5.19 15.53 -1.68
CA VAL A 98 -4.89 14.87 -2.94
C VAL A 98 -4.00 13.69 -2.62
N ILE A 99 -4.32 12.55 -3.19
CA ILE A 99 -3.50 11.36 -3.01
C ILE A 99 -3.30 10.69 -4.36
N LYS A 100 -2.06 10.26 -4.61
CA LYS A 100 -1.69 9.55 -5.82
C LYS A 100 -1.55 8.07 -5.50
N ILE A 101 -2.26 7.25 -6.26
CA ILE A 101 -2.27 5.81 -6.04
C ILE A 101 -1.89 5.12 -7.33
N SER A 102 -0.93 4.20 -7.26
CA SER A 102 -0.57 3.40 -8.41
C SER A 102 -1.74 2.54 -8.84
N LYS A 103 -2.12 2.64 -10.12
CA LYS A 103 -3.15 1.77 -10.68
C LYS A 103 -2.70 0.32 -10.64
N LEU A 104 -1.43 0.08 -10.86
CA LEU A 104 -0.90 -1.27 -10.95
C LEU A 104 -0.88 -1.97 -9.59
N SER A 105 -0.38 -1.30 -8.56
CA SER A 105 -0.13 -1.94 -7.27
C SER A 105 -1.02 -1.47 -6.13
N GLY A 106 -1.63 -0.31 -6.27
CA GLY A 106 -2.38 0.29 -5.17
C GLY A 106 -1.52 1.05 -4.18
N ALA A 107 -0.24 1.17 -4.44
CA ALA A 107 0.66 1.87 -3.55
C ALA A 107 0.42 3.38 -3.57
N VAL A 108 0.57 4.02 -2.43
CA VAL A 108 0.50 5.47 -2.34
C VAL A 108 1.81 6.05 -2.84
N LEU A 109 1.73 6.90 -3.85
CA LEU A 109 2.90 7.51 -4.47
C LEU A 109 3.15 8.92 -3.98
N GLY A 110 2.17 9.54 -3.33
CA GLY A 110 2.29 10.86 -2.77
C GLY A 110 0.95 11.35 -2.27
N TYR A 111 0.99 12.34 -1.39
CA TYR A 111 -0.24 12.93 -0.87
C TYR A 111 0.02 14.32 -0.29
N ILE A 112 -1.01 15.10 -0.23
CA ILE A 112 -1.02 16.37 0.49
C ILE A 112 -2.39 16.62 1.12
#